data_c81d716dbbf2a4c2b8362bf5b8ab9952
#
_entry.id   c81d716dbbf2a4c2b8362bf5b8ab9952
#
_cell.length_a   1.000
_cell.length_b   1.000
_cell.length_c   1.000
_cell.angle_alpha   90.00
_cell.angle_beta   90.00
_cell.angle_gamma   90.00
#
_symmetry.space_group_name_H-M   'P 1'
#
loop_
_entity.id
_entity.type
_entity.pdbx_description
1 polymer ?
#
loop_
_entity_poly.entity_id
_entity_poly.type
_entity_poly.pdbx_seq_one_letter_code
_entity_poly.pdbx_strand_id
1 'polypeptide(L)'
;MSINKVHISIAVLFIFYVVGLVGITSDHSDFFLSLTPLNLLLTLAILLVNHSDWNRVWWIFPLTAFAGLVVEIIGVNTGFPFGQYEYGWVLGPKILNTSVVIGVNWLILLYATNSMTKPLSIKSPFIRAAISALMMVFLDFLISASLCIVNGRN
;
A
#
# COMPACT_ATOMS: atom_id res chain seq x y z
N MET A 1 -18.97 14.27 -23.50
CA MET A 1 -18.73 13.78 -22.14
C MET A 1 -17.21 13.72 -21.97
N SER A 2 -16.62 14.71 -21.30
CA SER A 2 -15.18 14.67 -21.08
C SER A 2 -14.89 13.46 -20.18
N ILE A 3 -14.08 12.54 -20.68
CA ILE A 3 -13.59 11.42 -19.89
C ILE A 3 -12.85 12.06 -18.70
N ASN A 4 -13.42 11.93 -17.52
CA ASN A 4 -12.85 12.55 -16.33
C ASN A 4 -11.51 11.86 -16.05
N LYS A 5 -10.46 12.63 -15.68
CA LYS A 5 -9.14 12.08 -15.34
C LYS A 5 -9.22 10.91 -14.33
N VAL A 6 -10.23 10.91 -13.47
CA VAL A 6 -10.49 9.84 -12.51
C VAL A 6 -10.81 8.51 -13.21
N HIS A 7 -11.63 8.52 -14.26
CA HIS A 7 -11.96 7.28 -15.01
C HIS A 7 -10.73 6.71 -15.72
N ILE A 8 -9.89 7.58 -16.29
CA ILE A 8 -8.62 7.15 -16.89
C ILE A 8 -7.72 6.54 -15.82
N SER A 9 -7.59 7.17 -14.67
CA SER A 9 -6.80 6.68 -13.54
C SER A 9 -7.26 5.31 -13.05
N ILE A 10 -8.58 5.11 -12.92
CA ILE A 10 -9.16 3.83 -12.53
C ILE A 10 -8.86 2.76 -13.58
N ALA A 11 -9.04 3.08 -14.86
CA ALA A 11 -8.75 2.13 -15.95
C ALA A 11 -7.28 1.72 -15.99
N VAL A 12 -6.36 2.68 -15.82
CA VAL A 12 -4.92 2.41 -15.77
C VAL A 12 -4.59 1.50 -14.59
N LEU A 13 -5.03 1.83 -13.38
CA LEU A 13 -4.81 0.99 -12.20
C LEU A 13 -5.38 -0.40 -12.39
N PHE A 14 -6.63 -0.50 -12.86
CA PHE A 14 -7.28 -1.79 -13.09
C PHE A 14 -6.47 -2.68 -14.04
N ILE A 15 -6.01 -2.12 -15.17
CA ILE A 15 -5.19 -2.88 -16.14
C ILE A 15 -3.88 -3.34 -15.49
N PHE A 16 -3.16 -2.45 -14.80
CA PHE A 16 -1.88 -2.80 -14.18
C PHE A 16 -2.03 -3.86 -13.09
N TYR A 17 -3.07 -3.77 -12.26
CA TYR A 17 -3.33 -4.77 -11.22
C TYR A 17 -3.76 -6.12 -11.81
N VAL A 18 -4.62 -6.14 -12.83
CA VAL A 18 -5.04 -7.39 -13.50
C VAL A 18 -3.84 -8.05 -14.19
N VAL A 19 -3.06 -7.27 -14.94
CA VAL A 19 -1.85 -7.78 -15.63
C VAL A 19 -0.83 -8.29 -14.60
N GLY A 20 -0.63 -7.55 -13.50
CA GLY A 20 0.25 -7.98 -12.42
C GLY A 20 -0.21 -9.28 -11.77
N LEU A 21 -1.51 -9.41 -11.46
CA LEU A 21 -2.08 -10.61 -10.86
C LEU A 21 -1.94 -11.84 -11.77
N VAL A 22 -2.28 -11.69 -13.05
CA VAL A 22 -2.11 -12.76 -14.05
C VAL A 22 -0.63 -13.09 -14.23
N GLY A 23 0.25 -12.09 -14.26
CA GLY A 23 1.68 -12.27 -14.40
C GLY A 23 2.32 -13.05 -13.25
N ILE A 24 1.94 -12.76 -12.00
CA ILE A 24 2.44 -13.47 -10.82
C ILE A 24 2.01 -14.95 -10.80
N THR A 25 0.90 -15.30 -11.44
CA THR A 25 0.44 -16.70 -11.56
C THR A 25 0.98 -17.41 -12.80
N SER A 26 1.79 -16.75 -13.61
CA SER A 26 2.42 -17.31 -14.83
C SER A 26 3.83 -17.85 -14.55
N ASP A 27 4.41 -18.52 -15.55
CA ASP A 27 5.81 -18.99 -15.52
C ASP A 27 6.84 -17.84 -15.41
N HIS A 28 6.42 -16.59 -15.56
CA HIS A 28 7.25 -15.39 -15.46
C HIS A 28 7.01 -14.62 -14.14
N SER A 29 6.61 -15.32 -13.09
CA SER A 29 6.26 -14.74 -11.78
C SER A 29 7.34 -13.81 -11.21
N ASP A 30 8.62 -14.19 -11.30
CA ASP A 30 9.76 -13.41 -10.79
C ASP A 30 9.87 -12.04 -11.47
N PHE A 31 9.62 -11.99 -12.78
CA PHE A 31 9.61 -10.74 -13.52
C PHE A 31 8.47 -9.82 -13.01
N PHE A 32 7.25 -10.35 -12.89
CA PHE A 32 6.10 -9.55 -12.44
C PHE A 32 6.24 -9.14 -10.97
N LEU A 33 6.79 -9.99 -10.13
CA LEU A 33 7.11 -9.65 -8.74
C LEU A 33 8.11 -8.49 -8.67
N SER A 34 9.14 -8.47 -9.53
CA SER A 34 10.12 -7.39 -9.56
C SER A 34 9.54 -6.02 -9.98
N LEU A 35 8.38 -6.01 -10.61
CA LEU A 35 7.64 -4.79 -10.97
C LEU A 35 6.76 -4.24 -9.83
N THR A 36 6.63 -4.95 -8.71
CA THR A 36 5.80 -4.53 -7.57
C THR A 36 6.16 -3.12 -7.06
N PRO A 37 7.44 -2.75 -6.85
CA PRO A 37 7.80 -1.39 -6.44
C PRO A 37 7.33 -0.33 -7.44
N LEU A 38 7.46 -0.62 -8.74
CA LEU A 38 7.02 0.30 -9.79
C LEU A 38 5.50 0.47 -9.78
N ASN A 39 4.75 -0.61 -9.58
CA ASN A 39 3.29 -0.57 -9.48
C ASN A 39 2.81 0.23 -8.25
N LEU A 40 3.48 0.11 -7.11
CA LEU A 40 3.22 0.94 -5.93
C LEU A 40 3.50 2.42 -6.20
N LEU A 41 4.62 2.75 -6.84
CA LEU A 41 4.94 4.13 -7.21
C LEU A 41 3.95 4.70 -8.23
N LEU A 42 3.52 3.91 -9.21
CA LEU A 42 2.47 4.30 -10.15
C LEU A 42 1.15 4.57 -9.42
N THR A 43 0.77 3.71 -8.49
CA THR A 43 -0.44 3.88 -7.67
C THR A 43 -0.35 5.17 -6.87
N LEU A 44 0.77 5.42 -6.20
CA LEU A 44 1.00 6.67 -5.48
C LEU A 44 0.91 7.88 -6.43
N ALA A 45 1.58 7.86 -7.57
CA ALA A 45 1.54 8.96 -8.54
C ALA A 45 0.10 9.27 -8.98
N ILE A 46 -0.69 8.24 -9.27
CA ILE A 46 -2.11 8.39 -9.65
C ILE A 46 -2.93 8.98 -8.50
N LEU A 47 -2.71 8.56 -7.26
CA LEU A 47 -3.38 9.14 -6.09
C LEU A 47 -3.01 10.61 -5.93
N LEU A 48 -1.74 10.95 -6.06
CA LEU A 48 -1.25 12.32 -5.94
C LEU A 48 -1.84 13.24 -7.03
N VAL A 49 -1.87 12.78 -8.28
CA VAL A 49 -2.46 13.56 -9.41
C VAL A 49 -3.95 13.79 -9.23
N ASN A 50 -4.67 12.88 -8.58
CA ASN A 50 -6.10 13.02 -8.31
C ASN A 50 -6.43 13.71 -6.98
N HIS A 51 -5.43 14.03 -6.16
CA HIS A 51 -5.64 14.75 -4.91
C HIS A 51 -5.86 16.25 -5.18
N SER A 52 -6.88 16.87 -4.53
CA SER A 52 -7.27 18.28 -4.79
C SER A 52 -6.70 19.27 -3.77
N ASP A 53 -6.45 18.86 -2.53
CA ASP A 53 -6.14 19.75 -1.41
C ASP A 53 -4.66 19.71 -0.98
N TRP A 54 -3.75 19.90 -1.92
CA TRP A 54 -2.30 19.82 -1.71
C TRP A 54 -1.79 20.69 -0.56
N ASN A 55 -2.27 21.92 -0.45
CA ASN A 55 -1.79 22.89 0.53
C ASN A 55 -1.99 22.47 1.99
N ARG A 56 -2.93 21.53 2.24
CA ARG A 56 -3.22 21.04 3.60
C ARG A 56 -2.48 19.76 3.96
N VAL A 57 -2.10 18.94 2.98
CA VAL A 57 -1.70 17.56 3.23
C VAL A 57 -0.31 17.20 2.73
N TRP A 58 0.37 18.10 2.01
CA TRP A 58 1.69 17.82 1.42
C TRP A 58 2.71 17.30 2.43
N TRP A 59 2.67 17.79 3.66
CA TRP A 59 3.57 17.36 4.75
C TRP A 59 3.11 16.07 5.44
N ILE A 60 1.81 15.75 5.38
CA ILE A 60 1.25 14.52 5.97
C ILE A 60 1.73 13.31 5.20
N PHE A 61 1.88 13.42 3.89
CA PHE A 61 2.30 12.29 3.05
C PHE A 61 3.70 11.76 3.40
N PRO A 62 4.77 12.57 3.40
CA PRO A 62 6.08 12.08 3.81
C PRO A 62 6.12 11.65 5.27
N LEU A 63 5.39 12.32 6.15
CA LEU A 63 5.29 11.92 7.54
C LEU A 63 4.66 10.53 7.69
N THR A 64 3.59 10.25 6.96
CA THR A 64 2.92 8.94 6.99
C THR A 64 3.81 7.84 6.43
N ALA A 65 4.46 8.08 5.28
CA ALA A 65 5.38 7.14 4.69
C ALA A 65 6.55 6.81 5.63
N PHE A 66 7.10 7.84 6.29
CA PHE A 66 8.17 7.69 7.26
C PHE A 66 7.71 6.93 8.51
N ALA A 67 6.57 7.32 9.10
CA ALA A 67 6.03 6.64 10.27
C ALA A 67 5.71 5.15 9.97
N GLY A 68 5.11 4.86 8.83
CA GLY A 68 4.86 3.50 8.39
C GLY A 68 6.14 2.70 8.23
N LEU A 69 7.16 3.28 7.60
CA LEU A 69 8.48 2.63 7.47
C LEU A 69 9.12 2.34 8.83
N VAL A 70 9.03 3.27 9.79
CA VAL A 70 9.57 3.07 11.15
C VAL A 70 8.85 1.94 11.87
N VAL A 71 7.50 1.91 11.81
CA VAL A 71 6.70 0.82 12.41
C VAL A 71 7.09 -0.53 11.80
N GLU A 72 7.27 -0.57 10.50
CA GLU A 72 7.67 -1.78 9.78
C GLU A 72 9.08 -2.24 10.13
N ILE A 73 10.04 -1.32 10.24
CA ILE A 73 11.40 -1.64 10.70
C ILE A 73 11.36 -2.26 12.11
N ILE A 74 10.56 -1.71 13.01
CA ILE A 74 10.38 -2.28 14.34
C ILE A 74 9.77 -3.67 14.23
N GLY A 75 8.70 -3.86 13.45
CA GLY A 75 8.03 -5.12 13.23
C GLY A 75 8.97 -6.22 12.72
N VAL A 76 9.71 -5.94 11.64
CA VAL A 76 10.66 -6.88 11.03
C VAL A 76 11.78 -7.29 12.00
N ASN A 77 12.34 -6.34 12.77
CA ASN A 77 13.48 -6.63 13.63
C ASN A 77 13.10 -7.20 15.00
N THR A 78 11.87 -7.01 15.47
CA THR A 78 11.40 -7.51 16.78
C THR A 78 10.47 -8.73 16.65
N GLY A 79 9.88 -8.95 15.47
CA GLY A 79 8.84 -9.95 15.27
C GLY A 79 7.49 -9.57 15.90
N PHE A 80 7.33 -8.37 16.46
CA PHE A 80 6.07 -7.92 17.06
C PHE A 80 5.52 -6.71 16.29
N PRO A 81 4.23 -6.65 15.98
CA PRO A 81 3.14 -7.60 16.30
C PRO A 81 2.91 -8.69 15.23
N PHE A 82 3.58 -8.63 14.09
CA PHE A 82 3.23 -9.41 12.87
C PHE A 82 3.94 -10.76 12.75
N GLY A 83 4.78 -11.16 13.72
CA GLY A 83 5.59 -12.36 13.63
C GLY A 83 6.94 -12.11 12.93
N GLN A 84 7.75 -13.17 12.78
CA GLN A 84 9.03 -13.09 12.07
C GLN A 84 8.81 -13.27 10.58
N TYR A 85 9.23 -12.30 9.80
CA TYR A 85 9.23 -12.34 8.33
C TYR A 85 10.38 -11.52 7.79
N GLU A 86 10.76 -11.81 6.56
CA GLU A 86 11.84 -11.12 5.86
C GLU A 86 11.37 -10.64 4.50
N TYR A 87 11.77 -9.43 4.15
CA TYR A 87 11.56 -8.93 2.79
C TYR A 87 12.57 -9.56 1.83
N GLY A 88 12.07 -10.16 0.75
CA GLY A 88 12.89 -10.59 -0.37
C GLY A 88 13.59 -9.41 -1.06
N TRP A 89 14.46 -9.71 -2.02
CA TRP A 89 15.15 -8.73 -2.86
C TRP A 89 14.20 -8.00 -3.84
N VAL A 90 13.04 -8.58 -4.09
CA VAL A 90 12.06 -8.15 -5.09
C VAL A 90 11.52 -6.73 -4.83
N LEU A 91 11.41 -6.32 -3.57
CA LEU A 91 10.88 -5.02 -3.18
C LEU A 91 11.92 -3.88 -3.18
N GLY A 92 13.07 -4.09 -3.82
CA GLY A 92 14.09 -3.06 -4.00
C GLY A 92 14.95 -2.79 -2.76
N PRO A 93 15.53 -1.58 -2.63
CA PRO A 93 16.49 -1.26 -1.59
C PRO A 93 15.89 -1.37 -0.20
N LYS A 94 16.71 -1.84 0.76
CA LYS A 94 16.33 -2.05 2.16
C LYS A 94 17.07 -1.10 3.11
N ILE A 95 16.39 -0.69 4.15
CA ILE A 95 16.95 -0.01 5.32
C ILE A 95 16.58 -0.86 6.55
N LEU A 96 17.58 -1.28 7.33
CA LEU A 96 17.38 -2.12 8.52
C LEU A 96 16.47 -3.32 8.25
N ASN A 97 16.78 -4.11 7.22
CA ASN A 97 16.05 -5.29 6.75
C ASN A 97 14.65 -5.03 6.14
N THR A 98 14.21 -3.78 6.08
CA THR A 98 12.89 -3.38 5.60
C THR A 98 13.00 -2.66 4.26
N SER A 99 12.17 -3.03 3.28
CA SER A 99 12.15 -2.36 1.99
C SER A 99 11.57 -0.95 2.11
N VAL A 100 12.26 0.04 1.51
CA VAL A 100 11.86 1.46 1.54
C VAL A 100 10.47 1.68 0.91
N VAL A 101 10.12 0.89 -0.09
CA VAL A 101 8.82 1.02 -0.78
C VAL A 101 7.62 0.70 0.14
N ILE A 102 7.87 0.03 1.27
CA ILE A 102 6.81 -0.24 2.25
C ILE A 102 6.26 1.05 2.85
N GLY A 103 7.08 2.07 3.05
CA GLY A 103 6.59 3.40 3.45
C GLY A 103 5.58 3.97 2.44
N VAL A 104 5.80 3.74 1.15
CA VAL A 104 4.84 4.10 0.09
C VAL A 104 3.55 3.29 0.21
N ASN A 105 3.65 1.98 0.47
CA ASN A 105 2.49 1.12 0.68
C ASN A 105 1.63 1.61 1.86
N TRP A 106 2.23 1.94 3.00
CA TRP A 106 1.55 2.51 4.16
C TRP A 106 0.79 3.80 3.82
N LEU A 107 1.41 4.69 3.04
CA LEU A 107 0.76 5.91 2.57
C LEU A 107 -0.46 5.61 1.68
N ILE A 108 -0.32 4.68 0.73
CA ILE A 108 -1.43 4.27 -0.16
C ILE A 108 -2.58 3.70 0.67
N LEU A 109 -2.30 2.80 1.62
CA LEU A 109 -3.31 2.18 2.49
C LEU A 109 -4.03 3.22 3.36
N LEU A 110 -3.28 4.15 3.97
CA LEU A 110 -3.89 5.23 4.76
C LEU A 110 -4.79 6.11 3.89
N TYR A 111 -4.32 6.47 2.70
CA TYR A 111 -5.11 7.29 1.78
C TYR A 111 -6.40 6.58 1.35
N ALA A 112 -6.31 5.30 0.99
CA ALA A 112 -7.44 4.48 0.59
C ALA A 112 -8.46 4.33 1.72
N THR A 113 -8.04 3.92 2.92
CA THR A 113 -8.92 3.71 4.07
C THR A 113 -9.58 5.01 4.53
N ASN A 114 -8.84 6.12 4.56
CA ASN A 114 -9.42 7.44 4.86
C ASN A 114 -10.46 7.85 3.79
N SER A 115 -10.22 7.54 2.53
CA SER A 115 -11.18 7.84 1.45
C SER A 115 -12.45 7.00 1.56
N MET A 116 -12.33 5.74 1.97
CA MET A 116 -13.47 4.83 2.21
C MET A 116 -14.32 5.25 3.42
N THR A 117 -13.73 5.91 4.41
CA THR A 117 -14.47 6.37 5.60
C THR A 117 -15.16 7.72 5.41
N LYS A 118 -14.80 8.50 4.38
CA LYS A 118 -15.45 9.80 4.09
C LYS A 118 -16.97 9.70 3.90
N PRO A 119 -17.51 8.72 3.14
CA PRO A 119 -18.97 8.61 2.92
C PRO A 119 -19.77 8.20 4.15
N LEU A 120 -19.12 7.66 5.20
CA LEU A 120 -19.81 7.13 6.38
C LEU A 120 -20.45 8.21 7.28
N SER A 121 -20.40 9.50 6.89
CA SER A 121 -20.99 10.62 7.63
C SER A 121 -20.63 10.69 9.12
N ILE A 122 -19.47 10.16 9.50
CA ILE A 122 -18.97 10.12 10.87
C ILE A 122 -18.56 11.53 11.28
N LYS A 123 -19.28 12.11 12.23
CA LYS A 123 -19.07 13.49 12.70
C LYS A 123 -17.75 13.64 13.48
N SER A 124 -17.36 12.62 14.24
CA SER A 124 -16.13 12.65 15.03
C SER A 124 -14.92 12.30 14.16
N PRO A 125 -13.93 13.20 14.02
CA PRO A 125 -12.70 12.92 13.28
C PRO A 125 -11.88 11.81 13.94
N PHE A 126 -11.97 11.68 15.27
CA PHE A 126 -11.26 10.63 16.02
C PHE A 126 -11.82 9.23 15.71
N ILE A 127 -13.15 9.07 15.71
CA ILE A 127 -13.81 7.81 15.37
C ILE A 127 -13.49 7.43 13.91
N ARG A 128 -13.51 8.39 13.00
CA ARG A 128 -13.15 8.15 11.61
C ARG A 128 -11.70 7.69 11.45
N ALA A 129 -10.78 8.33 12.18
CA ALA A 129 -9.37 7.90 12.18
C ALA A 129 -9.19 6.48 12.75
N ALA A 130 -9.89 6.16 13.84
CA ALA A 130 -9.85 4.81 14.42
C ALA A 130 -10.38 3.74 13.46
N ILE A 131 -11.50 4.00 12.77
CA ILE A 131 -12.03 3.06 11.77
C ILE A 131 -11.05 2.91 10.60
N SER A 132 -10.47 3.99 10.10
CA SER A 132 -9.46 3.92 9.04
C SER A 132 -8.23 3.11 9.46
N ALA A 133 -7.76 3.27 10.70
CA ALA A 133 -6.66 2.50 11.25
C ALA A 133 -7.00 1.01 11.38
N LEU A 134 -8.19 0.67 11.86
CA LEU A 134 -8.66 -0.72 11.94
C LEU A 134 -8.76 -1.36 10.56
N MET A 135 -9.30 -0.65 9.57
CA MET A 135 -9.35 -1.13 8.18
C MET A 135 -7.94 -1.36 7.62
N MET A 136 -7.00 -0.49 7.92
CA MET A 136 -5.62 -0.61 7.49
C MET A 136 -4.95 -1.84 8.09
N VAL A 137 -5.06 -2.05 9.40
CA VAL A 137 -4.54 -3.26 10.08
C VAL A 137 -5.17 -4.52 9.53
N PHE A 138 -6.47 -4.51 9.26
CA PHE A 138 -7.18 -5.65 8.67
C PHE A 138 -6.67 -5.98 7.26
N LEU A 139 -6.45 -4.97 6.41
CA LEU A 139 -5.90 -5.16 5.06
C LEU A 139 -4.47 -5.71 5.12
N ASP A 140 -3.65 -5.18 6.01
CA ASP A 140 -2.27 -5.65 6.22
C ASP A 140 -2.25 -7.10 6.69
N PHE A 141 -3.11 -7.47 7.63
CA PHE A 141 -3.29 -8.85 8.07
C PHE A 141 -3.69 -9.79 6.92
N LEU A 142 -4.62 -9.38 6.05
CA LEU A 142 -5.02 -10.17 4.89
C LEU A 142 -3.86 -10.38 3.90
N ILE A 143 -3.07 -9.34 3.66
CA ILE A 143 -1.89 -9.42 2.78
C ILE A 143 -0.86 -10.38 3.38
N SER A 144 -0.55 -10.24 4.66
CA SER A 144 0.41 -11.11 5.37
C SER A 144 -0.04 -12.56 5.42
N ALA A 145 -1.32 -12.82 5.68
CA ALA A 145 -1.89 -14.16 5.64
C ALA A 145 -1.79 -14.80 4.24
N SER A 146 -2.04 -14.02 3.18
CA SER A 146 -1.93 -14.48 1.80
C SER A 146 -0.50 -14.87 1.42
N LEU A 147 0.49 -14.08 1.87
CA LEU A 147 1.91 -14.37 1.65
C LEU A 147 2.38 -15.62 2.39
N CYS A 148 1.88 -15.85 3.60
CA CYS A 148 2.17 -17.05 4.38
C CYS A 148 1.65 -18.32 3.69
N ILE A 149 0.47 -18.28 3.09
CA ILE A 149 -0.13 -19.41 2.34
C ILE A 149 0.68 -19.72 1.08
N VAL A 150 1.21 -18.69 0.40
CA VAL A 150 2.02 -18.87 -0.81
C VAL A 150 3.39 -19.47 -0.49
N ASN A 151 4.06 -19.01 0.57
CA ASN A 151 5.37 -19.53 1.00
C ASN A 151 5.30 -20.93 1.64
N GLY A 152 4.18 -21.32 2.19
CA GLY A 152 4.00 -22.66 2.80
C GLY A 152 3.73 -23.80 1.80
N ARG A 153 3.77 -23.53 0.51
CA ARG A 153 3.55 -24.51 -0.58
C ARG A 153 4.83 -24.93 -1.32
N ASN A 154 6.00 -24.52 -0.86
CA ASN A 154 7.31 -24.96 -1.42
C ASN A 154 8.01 -25.94 -0.47
#